data_96049e736c1596548c903534364ae609
#
_entry.id   96049e736c1596548c903534364ae609
#
_cell.length_a   1.000
_cell.length_b   1.000
_cell.length_c   1.000
_cell.angle_alpha   90.00
_cell.angle_beta   90.00
_cell.angle_gamma   90.00
#
_symmetry.space_group_name_H-M   'P 1'
#
loop_
_entity.id
_entity.type
_entity.pdbx_description
1 polymer ?
#
loop_
_entity_poly.entity_id
_entity_poly.type
_entity_poly.pdbx_seq_one_letter_code
_entity_poly.pdbx_strand_id
1 'polypeptide(L)'
;MRGVIGKLNWASREGMPQGAGDASLLASKMPTPTVEDLTEANAAMRRLIANDVPIWIRAIPFEDLSLVVFDDASLANTKGGFAQIGHIVCACEKKIHTGQRSPVSVLLYKSHKNPRSASSTLLNEATGKSEALADSEWVATWIGLCKDLEYDMRKRHLLNREIKIVSLTTNHDNDGLDLASITDAKSLFDNLMQQQYTGAEKRAALEICVIRDSLESLGGRVRWVPHDRNPADCLTKLRKR
;
A
#
# COMPACT_ATOMS: atom_id res chain seq x y z
N MET A 1 -22.07 15.05 -12.53
CA MET A 1 -21.18 14.34 -11.62
C MET A 1 -20.41 13.19 -12.29
N ARG A 2 -21.04 12.22 -12.99
CA ARG A 2 -20.35 11.08 -13.64
C ARG A 2 -19.14 11.49 -14.48
N GLY A 3 -19.29 12.51 -15.35
CA GLY A 3 -18.18 12.96 -16.20
C GLY A 3 -17.00 13.54 -15.41
N VAL A 4 -17.25 14.25 -14.31
CA VAL A 4 -16.20 14.81 -13.45
C VAL A 4 -15.45 13.69 -12.75
N ILE A 5 -16.17 12.74 -12.16
CA ILE A 5 -15.57 11.57 -11.49
C ILE A 5 -14.80 10.70 -12.49
N GLY A 6 -15.34 10.49 -13.71
CA GLY A 6 -14.62 9.78 -14.75
C GLY A 6 -13.28 10.41 -15.12
N LYS A 7 -13.25 11.74 -15.24
CA LYS A 7 -12.01 12.49 -15.49
C LYS A 7 -11.05 12.42 -14.30
N LEU A 8 -11.54 12.56 -13.06
CA LEU A 8 -10.71 12.39 -11.86
C LEU A 8 -10.09 11.00 -11.79
N ASN A 9 -10.90 9.96 -12.03
CA ASN A 9 -10.45 8.58 -11.99
C ASN A 9 -9.42 8.30 -13.10
N TRP A 10 -9.63 8.82 -14.31
CA TRP A 10 -8.68 8.70 -15.40
C TRP A 10 -7.35 9.40 -15.06
N ALA A 11 -7.40 10.67 -14.68
CA ALA A 11 -6.19 11.43 -14.34
C ALA A 11 -5.41 10.80 -13.17
N SER A 12 -6.15 10.31 -12.15
CA SER A 12 -5.51 9.63 -11.01
C SER A 12 -4.86 8.31 -11.37
N ARG A 13 -5.29 7.62 -12.43
CA ARG A 13 -4.66 6.38 -12.91
C ARG A 13 -3.46 6.65 -13.82
N GLU A 14 -3.50 7.74 -14.57
CA GLU A 14 -2.49 8.07 -15.58
C GLU A 14 -1.29 8.88 -15.02
N GLY A 15 -1.23 9.13 -13.72
CA GLY A 15 -0.05 9.75 -13.12
C GLY A 15 -0.28 10.82 -12.07
N MET A 16 -1.52 11.00 -11.61
CA MET A 16 -1.86 11.96 -10.56
C MET A 16 -2.37 11.27 -9.28
N PRO A 17 -1.50 10.55 -8.52
CA PRO A 17 -1.89 9.77 -7.35
C PRO A 17 -2.64 10.59 -6.31
N GLN A 18 -2.37 11.88 -6.21
CA GLN A 18 -3.03 12.80 -5.29
C GLN A 18 -4.55 12.93 -5.52
N GLY A 19 -5.06 12.49 -6.67
CA GLY A 19 -6.48 12.47 -7.00
C GLY A 19 -7.19 11.13 -6.71
N ALA A 20 -6.43 10.06 -6.41
CA ALA A 20 -6.98 8.72 -6.34
C ALA A 20 -7.99 8.55 -5.18
N GLY A 21 -7.70 9.11 -4.00
CA GLY A 21 -8.60 9.10 -2.85
C GLY A 21 -9.91 9.84 -3.14
N ASP A 22 -9.81 11.07 -3.64
CA ASP A 22 -10.96 11.89 -4.03
C ASP A 22 -11.82 11.15 -5.10
N ALA A 23 -11.19 10.58 -6.13
CA ALA A 23 -11.89 9.87 -7.20
C ALA A 23 -12.68 8.67 -6.67
N SER A 24 -12.06 7.84 -5.83
CA SER A 24 -12.69 6.64 -5.26
C SER A 24 -13.82 6.99 -4.31
N LEU A 25 -13.58 7.90 -3.36
CA LEU A 25 -14.58 8.29 -2.36
C LEU A 25 -15.79 8.98 -2.99
N LEU A 26 -15.57 9.86 -3.97
CA LEU A 26 -16.66 10.52 -4.70
C LEU A 26 -17.43 9.54 -5.61
N ALA A 27 -16.74 8.53 -6.15
CA ALA A 27 -17.41 7.47 -6.92
C ALA A 27 -18.40 6.68 -6.05
N SER A 28 -18.10 6.48 -4.77
CA SER A 28 -18.99 5.77 -3.84
C SER A 28 -20.33 6.50 -3.61
N LYS A 29 -20.38 7.81 -3.87
CA LYS A 29 -21.58 8.67 -3.72
C LYS A 29 -22.49 8.64 -4.96
N MET A 30 -22.04 8.06 -6.07
CA MET A 30 -22.73 8.07 -7.37
C MET A 30 -24.16 7.51 -7.38
N PRO A 31 -24.54 6.48 -6.60
CA PRO A 31 -25.90 5.93 -6.66
C PRO A 31 -26.97 6.97 -6.36
N THR A 32 -26.70 7.91 -5.44
CA THR A 32 -27.62 9.00 -5.04
C THR A 32 -26.84 10.26 -4.73
N PRO A 33 -26.27 10.94 -5.75
CA PRO A 33 -25.44 12.12 -5.53
C PRO A 33 -26.29 13.33 -5.14
N THR A 34 -25.75 14.17 -4.27
CA THR A 34 -26.32 15.47 -3.89
C THR A 34 -25.67 16.61 -4.66
N VAL A 35 -26.22 17.82 -4.55
CA VAL A 35 -25.59 19.05 -5.10
C VAL A 35 -24.25 19.33 -4.40
N GLU A 36 -24.17 19.03 -3.10
CA GLU A 36 -22.94 19.15 -2.33
C GLU A 36 -21.86 18.21 -2.86
N ASP A 37 -22.20 16.96 -3.16
CA ASP A 37 -21.27 15.97 -3.75
C ASP A 37 -20.74 16.44 -5.12
N LEU A 38 -21.58 17.09 -5.94
CA LEU A 38 -21.16 17.68 -7.20
C LEU A 38 -20.20 18.86 -6.99
N THR A 39 -20.48 19.69 -6.00
CA THR A 39 -19.62 20.83 -5.63
C THR A 39 -18.27 20.34 -5.15
N GLU A 40 -18.24 19.27 -4.34
CA GLU A 40 -17.04 18.63 -3.87
C GLU A 40 -16.23 17.99 -5.00
N ALA A 41 -16.90 17.30 -5.95
CA ALA A 41 -16.24 16.73 -7.12
C ALA A 41 -15.57 17.82 -8.00
N ASN A 42 -16.23 18.97 -8.19
CA ASN A 42 -15.65 20.11 -8.89
C ASN A 42 -14.49 20.73 -8.12
N ALA A 43 -14.55 20.77 -6.78
CA ALA A 43 -13.45 21.26 -5.95
C ALA A 43 -12.25 20.30 -6.02
N ALA A 44 -12.47 18.98 -5.98
CA ALA A 44 -11.44 17.96 -6.15
C ALA A 44 -10.74 18.09 -7.51
N MET A 45 -11.50 18.27 -8.59
CA MET A 45 -10.94 18.50 -9.94
C MET A 45 -10.06 19.77 -9.97
N ARG A 46 -10.53 20.88 -9.39
CA ARG A 46 -9.72 22.12 -9.32
C ARG A 46 -8.44 21.92 -8.51
N ARG A 47 -8.50 21.21 -7.38
CA ARG A 47 -7.31 20.88 -6.59
C ARG A 47 -6.32 20.04 -7.39
N LEU A 48 -6.82 19.05 -8.14
CA LEU A 48 -5.97 18.19 -8.96
C LEU A 48 -5.23 18.99 -10.03
N ILE A 49 -5.94 19.86 -10.74
CA ILE A 49 -5.36 20.75 -11.78
C ILE A 49 -4.36 21.73 -11.16
N ALA A 50 -4.67 22.32 -10.01
CA ALA A 50 -3.82 23.30 -9.34
C ALA A 50 -2.55 22.67 -8.74
N ASN A 51 -2.56 21.39 -8.44
CA ASN A 51 -1.45 20.65 -7.84
C ASN A 51 -0.93 19.56 -8.82
N ASP A 52 -0.73 19.94 -10.05
CA ASP A 52 -0.10 19.07 -11.05
C ASP A 52 1.39 18.91 -10.70
N VAL A 53 1.69 17.82 -10.02
CA VAL A 53 3.05 17.48 -9.57
C VAL A 53 3.50 16.24 -10.32
N PRO A 54 4.60 16.31 -11.08
CA PRO A 54 5.11 15.16 -11.81
C PRO A 54 5.58 14.04 -10.86
N ILE A 55 5.35 12.81 -11.26
CA ILE A 55 5.96 11.65 -10.61
C ILE A 55 7.40 11.54 -11.11
N TRP A 56 8.33 11.59 -10.18
CA TRP A 56 9.74 11.40 -10.47
C TRP A 56 10.15 9.95 -10.24
N ILE A 57 10.66 9.30 -11.29
CA ILE A 57 11.30 8.00 -11.18
C ILE A 57 12.82 8.23 -11.11
N ARG A 58 13.41 7.88 -9.98
CA ARG A 58 14.83 8.05 -9.75
C ARG A 58 15.60 6.84 -10.23
N ALA A 59 16.78 7.06 -10.78
CA ALA A 59 17.71 6.00 -11.09
C ALA A 59 18.30 5.48 -9.77
N ILE A 60 17.95 4.24 -9.43
CA ILE A 60 18.48 3.51 -8.27
C ILE A 60 19.20 2.27 -8.83
N PRO A 61 20.49 2.06 -8.52
CA PRO A 61 21.18 0.84 -8.90
C PRO A 61 20.44 -0.41 -8.40
N PHE A 62 20.42 -1.48 -9.18
CA PHE A 62 19.68 -2.69 -8.78
C PHE A 62 20.20 -3.31 -7.47
N GLU A 63 21.49 -3.19 -7.21
CA GLU A 63 22.14 -3.63 -5.96
C GLU A 63 21.65 -2.85 -4.73
N ASP A 64 21.26 -1.59 -4.89
CA ASP A 64 20.73 -0.74 -3.82
C ASP A 64 19.21 -0.67 -3.80
N LEU A 65 18.55 -1.30 -4.76
CA LEU A 65 17.09 -1.21 -4.91
C LEU A 65 16.38 -1.98 -3.80
N SER A 66 15.40 -1.32 -3.21
CA SER A 66 14.48 -1.87 -2.24
C SER A 66 13.07 -1.33 -2.48
N LEU A 67 12.08 -1.93 -1.85
CA LEU A 67 10.70 -1.47 -1.87
C LEU A 67 10.27 -0.96 -0.50
N VAL A 68 9.42 0.06 -0.51
CA VAL A 68 8.64 0.49 0.65
C VAL A 68 7.18 0.57 0.27
N VAL A 69 6.31 0.01 1.10
CA VAL A 69 4.86 0.09 0.94
C VAL A 69 4.25 0.78 2.14
N PHE A 70 3.37 1.73 1.87
CA PHE A 70 2.54 2.41 2.86
C PHE A 70 1.10 2.01 2.63
N ASP A 71 0.40 1.62 3.68
CA ASP A 71 -1.02 1.27 3.64
C ASP A 71 -1.79 2.01 4.72
N ASP A 72 -3.03 2.29 4.42
CA ASP A 72 -4.02 2.86 5.34
C ASP A 72 -5.40 2.30 5.01
N ALA A 73 -6.22 2.10 6.02
CA ALA A 73 -7.59 1.69 5.84
C ALA A 73 -8.52 2.47 6.78
N SER A 74 -9.50 3.13 6.21
CA SER A 74 -10.49 3.87 6.98
C SER A 74 -11.81 3.11 7.08
N LEU A 75 -12.37 3.03 8.28
CA LEU A 75 -13.66 2.40 8.51
C LEU A 75 -14.79 3.40 8.21
N ALA A 76 -15.83 2.92 7.48
CA ALA A 76 -17.10 3.63 7.27
C ALA A 76 -17.05 5.00 6.57
N ASN A 77 -15.98 5.33 5.84
CA ASN A 77 -15.83 6.61 5.13
C ASN A 77 -16.65 6.69 3.83
N THR A 78 -17.21 5.59 3.37
CA THR A 78 -18.02 5.55 2.15
C THR A 78 -19.52 5.58 2.45
N LYS A 79 -20.32 6.07 1.51
CA LYS A 79 -21.78 5.98 1.58
C LYS A 79 -22.20 4.51 1.65
N GLY A 80 -22.88 4.11 2.73
CA GLY A 80 -23.24 2.71 3.01
C GLY A 80 -22.33 2.01 4.01
N GLY A 81 -21.41 2.74 4.69
CA GLY A 81 -20.63 2.22 5.80
C GLY A 81 -19.46 1.28 5.40
N PHE A 82 -19.08 1.28 4.12
CA PHE A 82 -17.94 0.47 3.68
C PHE A 82 -16.61 1.16 4.00
N ALA A 83 -15.61 0.36 4.25
CA ALA A 83 -14.26 0.82 4.44
C ALA A 83 -13.60 1.26 3.11
N GLN A 84 -12.67 2.18 3.19
CA GLN A 84 -11.79 2.59 2.10
C GLN A 84 -10.38 2.06 2.39
N ILE A 85 -9.74 1.47 1.39
CA ILE A 85 -8.37 0.99 1.44
C ILE A 85 -7.52 1.85 0.51
N GLY A 86 -6.34 2.23 0.98
CA GLY A 86 -5.35 2.95 0.19
C GLY A 86 -3.95 2.43 0.45
N HIS A 87 -3.13 2.31 -0.61
CA HIS A 87 -1.73 1.98 -0.47
C HIS A 87 -0.87 2.57 -1.58
N ILE A 88 0.41 2.72 -1.29
CA ILE A 88 1.44 3.26 -2.18
C ILE A 88 2.65 2.34 -2.11
N VAL A 89 3.08 1.79 -3.24
CA VAL A 89 4.32 1.02 -3.38
C VAL A 89 5.37 1.89 -4.05
N CYS A 90 6.51 2.05 -3.42
CA CYS A 90 7.61 2.88 -3.92
C CYS A 90 8.91 2.08 -4.02
N ALA A 91 9.71 2.41 -5.03
CA ALA A 91 11.13 2.06 -5.04
C ALA A 91 11.92 3.03 -4.17
N CYS A 92 12.92 2.54 -3.45
CA CYS A 92 13.81 3.30 -2.59
C CYS A 92 15.19 2.62 -2.50
N GLU A 93 16.15 3.27 -1.86
CA GLU A 93 17.46 2.67 -1.60
C GLU A 93 17.40 1.82 -0.31
N LYS A 94 18.18 0.73 -0.27
CA LYS A 94 18.30 -0.18 0.89
C LYS A 94 18.60 0.52 2.22
N LYS A 95 19.25 1.67 2.20
CA LYS A 95 19.54 2.46 3.42
C LYS A 95 18.28 2.85 4.23
N ILE A 96 17.08 2.81 3.63
CA ILE A 96 15.82 3.06 4.36
C ILE A 96 15.61 2.06 5.49
N HIS A 97 16.13 0.82 5.34
CA HIS A 97 16.00 -0.22 6.38
C HIS A 97 16.81 0.09 7.63
N THR A 98 17.85 0.92 7.52
CA THR A 98 18.66 1.39 8.65
C THR A 98 18.14 2.67 9.30
N GLY A 99 16.98 3.17 8.84
CA GLY A 99 16.36 4.41 9.35
C GLY A 99 16.91 5.68 8.70
N GLN A 100 17.75 5.57 7.69
CA GLN A 100 18.26 6.71 6.94
C GLN A 100 17.20 7.22 5.95
N ARG A 101 17.26 8.51 5.63
CA ARG A 101 16.39 9.10 4.62
C ARG A 101 16.79 8.60 3.23
N SER A 102 15.79 8.16 2.46
CA SER A 102 15.95 7.79 1.06
C SER A 102 14.89 8.50 0.22
N PRO A 103 15.24 8.99 -0.98
CA PRO A 103 14.25 9.40 -1.94
C PRO A 103 13.42 8.18 -2.35
N VAL A 104 12.14 8.41 -2.64
CA VAL A 104 11.23 7.36 -3.10
C VAL A 104 10.71 7.67 -4.50
N SER A 105 10.48 6.63 -5.29
CA SER A 105 9.83 6.69 -6.59
C SER A 105 8.52 5.90 -6.51
N VAL A 106 7.39 6.56 -6.71
CA VAL A 106 6.07 5.91 -6.68
C VAL A 106 5.95 5.01 -7.90
N LEU A 107 5.77 3.71 -7.69
CA LEU A 107 5.62 2.70 -8.75
C LEU A 107 4.17 2.26 -8.92
N LEU A 108 3.44 2.15 -7.81
CA LEU A 108 2.04 1.75 -7.80
C LEU A 108 1.31 2.46 -6.66
N TYR A 109 0.08 2.83 -6.90
CA TYR A 109 -0.82 3.36 -5.86
C TYR A 109 -2.25 2.95 -6.17
N LYS A 110 -3.02 2.71 -5.13
CA LYS A 110 -4.44 2.39 -5.23
C LYS A 110 -5.23 3.08 -4.14
N SER A 111 -6.46 3.43 -4.46
CA SER A 111 -7.47 3.84 -3.52
C SER A 111 -8.80 3.28 -3.98
N HIS A 112 -9.43 2.45 -3.16
CA HIS A 112 -10.69 1.82 -3.50
C HIS A 112 -11.51 1.44 -2.27
N LYS A 113 -12.80 1.24 -2.49
CA LYS A 113 -13.71 0.73 -1.48
C LYS A 113 -13.36 -0.73 -1.17
N ASN A 114 -13.24 -1.08 0.11
CA ASN A 114 -13.11 -2.48 0.50
C ASN A 114 -14.38 -3.25 0.06
N PRO A 115 -14.26 -4.27 -0.82
CA PRO A 115 -15.42 -5.05 -1.25
C PRO A 115 -15.97 -5.95 -0.15
N ARG A 116 -15.17 -6.21 0.89
CA ARG A 116 -15.54 -7.06 2.03
C ARG A 116 -16.06 -6.21 3.19
N SER A 117 -17.11 -6.65 3.85
CA SER A 117 -17.53 -6.06 5.12
C SER A 117 -16.54 -6.45 6.21
N ALA A 118 -15.90 -5.48 6.80
CA ALA A 118 -15.05 -5.67 7.96
C ALA A 118 -15.86 -5.51 9.25
N SER A 119 -15.75 -6.48 10.16
CA SER A 119 -16.40 -6.48 11.47
C SER A 119 -15.65 -5.63 12.49
N SER A 120 -14.39 -5.33 12.23
CA SER A 120 -13.52 -4.54 13.10
C SER A 120 -12.56 -3.67 12.32
N THR A 121 -12.00 -2.67 12.99
CA THR A 121 -10.91 -1.85 12.44
C THR A 121 -9.68 -2.71 12.15
N LEU A 122 -9.34 -3.65 13.04
CA LEU A 122 -8.20 -4.56 12.86
C LEU A 122 -8.33 -5.39 11.58
N LEU A 123 -9.51 -5.99 11.33
CA LEU A 123 -9.75 -6.76 10.11
C LEU A 123 -9.63 -5.89 8.86
N ASN A 124 -10.12 -4.65 8.93
CA ASN A 124 -10.03 -3.73 7.80
C ASN A 124 -8.59 -3.35 7.47
N GLU A 125 -7.81 -3.00 8.50
CA GLU A 125 -6.37 -2.71 8.37
C GLU A 125 -5.58 -3.93 7.87
N ALA A 126 -5.89 -5.12 8.39
CA ALA A 126 -5.26 -6.36 7.94
C ALA A 126 -5.57 -6.66 6.46
N THR A 127 -6.84 -6.45 6.03
CA THR A 127 -7.21 -6.61 4.62
C THR A 127 -6.47 -5.62 3.73
N GLY A 128 -6.39 -4.34 4.13
CA GLY A 128 -5.65 -3.32 3.39
C GLY A 128 -4.17 -3.66 3.25
N LYS A 129 -3.54 -4.10 4.32
CA LYS A 129 -2.14 -4.53 4.32
C LYS A 129 -1.92 -5.77 3.44
N SER A 130 -2.80 -6.76 3.51
CA SER A 130 -2.72 -7.96 2.67
C SER A 130 -2.76 -7.61 1.19
N GLU A 131 -3.66 -6.70 0.76
CA GLU A 131 -3.74 -6.22 -0.61
C GLU A 131 -2.49 -5.41 -1.01
N ALA A 132 -1.99 -4.56 -0.13
CA ALA A 132 -0.79 -3.77 -0.37
C ALA A 132 0.46 -4.65 -0.58
N LEU A 133 0.57 -5.75 0.18
CA LEU A 133 1.64 -6.73 0.02
C LEU A 133 1.50 -7.52 -1.28
N ALA A 134 0.29 -7.93 -1.68
CA ALA A 134 0.05 -8.60 -2.96
C ALA A 134 0.47 -7.70 -4.15
N ASP A 135 0.16 -6.41 -4.11
CA ASP A 135 0.63 -5.47 -5.12
C ASP A 135 2.16 -5.25 -5.06
N SER A 136 2.75 -5.31 -3.87
CA SER A 136 4.21 -5.25 -3.72
C SER A 136 4.89 -6.48 -4.31
N GLU A 137 4.31 -7.68 -4.16
CA GLU A 137 4.76 -8.91 -4.82
C GLU A 137 4.73 -8.77 -6.35
N TRP A 138 3.66 -8.19 -6.87
CA TRP A 138 3.53 -7.91 -8.29
C TRP A 138 4.63 -6.97 -8.80
N VAL A 139 4.86 -5.84 -8.11
CA VAL A 139 5.93 -4.88 -8.44
C VAL A 139 7.30 -5.56 -8.35
N ALA A 140 7.55 -6.32 -7.30
CA ALA A 140 8.81 -7.04 -7.12
C ALA A 140 9.06 -8.08 -8.22
N THR A 141 8.00 -8.72 -8.72
CA THR A 141 8.07 -9.65 -9.86
C THR A 141 8.53 -8.94 -11.13
N TRP A 142 7.96 -7.77 -11.43
CA TRP A 142 8.38 -6.96 -12.58
C TRP A 142 9.82 -6.49 -12.46
N ILE A 143 10.26 -6.08 -11.28
CA ILE A 143 11.67 -5.72 -11.03
C ILE A 143 12.58 -6.94 -11.24
N GLY A 144 12.18 -8.11 -10.74
CA GLY A 144 12.90 -9.36 -10.95
C GLY A 144 13.06 -9.70 -12.43
N LEU A 145 11.99 -9.59 -13.22
CA LEU A 145 12.01 -9.80 -14.67
C LEU A 145 12.90 -8.77 -15.41
N CYS A 146 12.96 -7.53 -14.93
CA CYS A 146 13.85 -6.51 -15.49
C CYS A 146 15.32 -6.80 -15.20
N LYS A 147 15.61 -7.43 -14.06
CA LYS A 147 16.96 -7.81 -13.65
C LYS A 147 17.43 -9.09 -14.35
N ASP A 148 16.53 -10.05 -14.50
CA ASP A 148 16.79 -11.36 -15.09
C ASP A 148 15.57 -11.83 -15.90
N LEU A 149 15.74 -11.96 -17.23
CA LEU A 149 14.68 -12.40 -18.13
C LEU A 149 14.27 -13.87 -17.90
N GLU A 150 15.12 -14.67 -17.25
CA GLU A 150 14.81 -16.05 -16.87
C GLU A 150 14.21 -16.14 -15.44
N TYR A 151 13.91 -14.99 -14.82
CA TYR A 151 13.33 -14.92 -13.49
C TYR A 151 12.06 -15.76 -13.38
N ASP A 152 12.07 -16.72 -12.46
CA ASP A 152 10.90 -17.56 -12.14
C ASP A 152 10.36 -17.22 -10.76
N MET A 153 9.17 -16.62 -10.73
CA MET A 153 8.47 -16.24 -9.50
C MET A 153 8.27 -17.43 -8.53
N ARG A 154 8.14 -18.66 -9.07
CA ARG A 154 7.99 -19.88 -8.25
C ARG A 154 9.26 -20.20 -7.47
N LYS A 155 10.43 -19.92 -8.03
CA LYS A 155 11.73 -20.13 -7.39
C LYS A 155 12.01 -19.11 -6.29
N ARG A 156 11.37 -17.94 -6.33
CA ARG A 156 11.56 -16.89 -5.33
C ARG A 156 11.24 -17.37 -3.91
N HIS A 157 10.15 -18.09 -3.71
CA HIS A 157 9.80 -18.66 -2.40
C HIS A 157 10.87 -19.65 -1.90
N LEU A 158 11.45 -20.43 -2.80
CA LEU A 158 12.52 -21.37 -2.46
C LEU A 158 13.82 -20.62 -2.13
N LEU A 159 14.22 -19.67 -2.95
CA LEU A 159 15.42 -18.84 -2.73
C LEU A 159 15.35 -18.06 -1.42
N ASN A 160 14.21 -17.45 -1.10
CA ASN A 160 14.03 -16.74 0.16
C ASN A 160 14.05 -17.67 1.37
N ARG A 161 13.53 -18.89 1.26
CA ARG A 161 13.62 -19.91 2.32
C ARG A 161 15.03 -20.42 2.52
N GLU A 162 15.76 -20.70 1.44
CA GLU A 162 17.15 -21.14 1.49
C GLU A 162 18.09 -20.03 2.02
N ILE A 163 17.91 -18.79 1.59
CA ILE A 163 18.67 -17.64 2.08
C ILE A 163 18.38 -17.39 3.57
N LYS A 164 17.16 -17.60 4.06
CA LYS A 164 16.86 -17.47 5.50
C LYS A 164 17.56 -18.54 6.33
N ILE A 165 17.67 -19.76 5.85
CA ILE A 165 18.41 -20.83 6.54
C ILE A 165 19.91 -20.48 6.59
N VAL A 166 20.43 -19.89 5.53
CA VAL A 166 21.85 -19.46 5.45
C VAL A 166 22.08 -18.17 6.27
N SER A 167 21.15 -17.22 6.32
CA SER A 167 21.33 -15.95 7.05
C SER A 167 21.22 -16.08 8.57
N LEU A 168 20.71 -17.19 9.09
CA LEU A 168 20.83 -17.53 10.52
C LEU A 168 22.27 -17.90 10.91
N THR A 169 23.12 -18.18 9.92
CA THR A 169 24.52 -18.61 10.13
C THR A 169 25.57 -17.63 9.59
N THR A 170 25.19 -16.66 8.77
CA THR A 170 26.13 -15.70 8.18
C THR A 170 25.53 -14.30 8.07
N ASN A 171 26.24 -13.31 8.62
CA ASN A 171 25.92 -11.86 8.51
C ASN A 171 26.14 -11.31 7.10
N HIS A 172 25.72 -11.98 6.04
CA HIS A 172 26.00 -11.52 4.68
C HIS A 172 24.74 -11.24 3.86
N ASP A 173 24.79 -10.06 3.27
CA ASP A 173 24.02 -9.43 2.22
C ASP A 173 23.02 -10.33 1.50
N ASN A 174 21.75 -10.12 1.84
CA ASN A 174 20.63 -10.67 1.07
C ASN A 174 20.66 -10.04 -0.33
N ASP A 175 20.96 -10.80 -1.35
CA ASP A 175 20.77 -10.44 -2.77
C ASP A 175 19.28 -10.31 -3.14
N GLY A 176 18.39 -10.47 -2.17
CA GLY A 176 16.95 -10.33 -2.31
C GLY A 176 16.50 -8.87 -2.25
N LEU A 177 15.40 -8.58 -2.92
CA LEU A 177 14.71 -7.29 -2.82
C LEU A 177 14.07 -7.20 -1.43
N ASP A 178 14.63 -6.38 -0.53
CA ASP A 178 14.04 -6.12 0.78
C ASP A 178 12.80 -5.24 0.67
N LEU A 179 11.80 -5.49 1.51
CA LEU A 179 10.57 -4.70 1.60
C LEU A 179 10.41 -4.09 3.00
N ALA A 180 10.20 -2.77 3.07
CA ALA A 180 9.71 -2.12 4.27
C ALA A 180 8.19 -1.93 4.16
N SER A 181 7.40 -2.59 5.01
CA SER A 181 5.95 -2.41 5.08
C SER A 181 5.61 -1.47 6.23
N ILE A 182 5.07 -0.31 5.92
CA ILE A 182 4.78 0.77 6.86
C ILE A 182 3.29 0.80 7.16
N THR A 183 2.92 0.86 8.43
CA THR A 183 1.54 1.04 8.88
C THR A 183 1.46 2.00 10.05
N ASP A 184 0.35 2.70 10.20
CA ASP A 184 0.01 3.50 11.38
C ASP A 184 -0.98 2.78 12.31
N ALA A 185 -1.53 1.64 11.89
CA ALA A 185 -2.39 0.80 12.70
C ALA A 185 -1.61 0.05 13.78
N LYS A 186 -1.49 0.67 14.97
CA LYS A 186 -0.71 0.13 16.10
C LYS A 186 -1.18 -1.27 16.49
N SER A 187 -2.50 -1.50 16.53
CA SER A 187 -3.06 -2.81 16.86
C SER A 187 -2.65 -3.90 15.86
N LEU A 188 -2.63 -3.59 14.56
CA LEU A 188 -2.17 -4.53 13.54
C LEU A 188 -0.67 -4.80 13.69
N PHE A 189 0.14 -3.75 13.87
CA PHE A 189 1.57 -3.88 14.11
C PHE A 189 1.87 -4.79 15.30
N ASP A 190 1.22 -4.56 16.45
CA ASP A 190 1.44 -5.36 17.66
C ASP A 190 1.07 -6.84 17.44
N ASN A 191 -0.03 -7.11 16.72
CA ASN A 191 -0.42 -8.48 16.38
C ASN A 191 0.55 -9.15 15.41
N LEU A 192 1.14 -8.41 14.46
CA LEU A 192 2.14 -8.95 13.53
C LEU A 192 3.46 -9.28 14.23
N MET A 193 3.84 -8.53 15.26
CA MET A 193 5.07 -8.73 16.03
C MET A 193 4.96 -9.87 17.05
N GLN A 194 3.75 -10.30 17.44
CA GLN A 194 3.53 -11.44 18.33
C GLN A 194 3.75 -12.76 17.58
N GLN A 195 4.23 -13.79 18.27
CA GLN A 195 4.39 -15.12 17.66
C GLN A 195 3.05 -15.77 17.33
N GLN A 196 2.02 -15.53 18.16
CA GLN A 196 0.69 -16.07 17.98
C GLN A 196 -0.36 -14.98 18.09
N TYR A 197 -1.38 -15.05 17.23
CA TYR A 197 -2.55 -14.19 17.34
C TYR A 197 -3.46 -14.71 18.47
N THR A 198 -3.72 -13.87 19.44
CA THR A 198 -4.53 -14.20 20.63
C THR A 198 -5.96 -13.63 20.57
N GLY A 199 -6.29 -12.90 19.51
CA GLY A 199 -7.61 -12.26 19.37
C GLY A 199 -8.71 -13.25 19.01
N ALA A 200 -9.96 -12.91 19.38
CA ALA A 200 -11.13 -13.75 19.14
C ALA A 200 -11.62 -13.75 17.67
N GLU A 201 -11.19 -12.79 16.85
CA GLU A 201 -11.66 -12.62 15.47
C GLU A 201 -10.91 -13.53 14.49
N LYS A 202 -11.52 -14.66 14.14
CA LYS A 202 -10.91 -15.67 13.25
C LYS A 202 -10.53 -15.13 11.88
N ARG A 203 -11.30 -14.17 11.32
CA ARG A 203 -10.99 -13.57 10.01
C ARG A 203 -9.74 -12.72 10.07
N ALA A 204 -9.58 -11.92 11.13
CA ALA A 204 -8.36 -11.15 11.33
C ALA A 204 -7.14 -12.07 11.51
N ALA A 205 -7.30 -13.21 12.20
CA ALA A 205 -6.25 -14.21 12.34
C ALA A 205 -5.77 -14.74 10.98
N LEU A 206 -6.70 -15.07 10.09
CA LEU A 206 -6.37 -15.55 8.74
C LEU A 206 -5.63 -14.48 7.92
N GLU A 207 -6.09 -13.23 7.92
CA GLU A 207 -5.41 -12.14 7.21
C GLU A 207 -4.00 -11.90 7.80
N ILE A 208 -3.83 -11.98 9.12
CA ILE A 208 -2.52 -11.86 9.77
C ILE A 208 -1.58 -13.00 9.33
N CYS A 209 -2.07 -14.22 9.16
CA CYS A 209 -1.27 -15.32 8.61
C CYS A 209 -0.83 -15.03 7.17
N VAL A 210 -1.76 -14.59 6.31
CA VAL A 210 -1.46 -14.22 4.92
C VAL A 210 -0.41 -13.11 4.87
N ILE A 211 -0.55 -12.07 5.69
CA ILE A 211 0.42 -10.98 5.78
C ILE A 211 1.81 -11.50 6.18
N ARG A 212 1.89 -12.39 7.16
CA ARG A 212 3.18 -12.97 7.60
C ARG A 212 3.84 -13.80 6.49
N ASP A 213 3.06 -14.62 5.80
CA ASP A 213 3.55 -15.42 4.67
C ASP A 213 4.06 -14.52 3.53
N SER A 214 3.32 -13.46 3.18
CA SER A 214 3.74 -12.49 2.17
C SER A 214 5.01 -11.73 2.59
N LEU A 215 5.09 -11.27 3.83
CA LEU A 215 6.29 -10.62 4.35
C LEU A 215 7.50 -11.56 4.33
N GLU A 216 7.28 -12.82 4.69
CA GLU A 216 8.33 -13.83 4.63
C GLU A 216 8.82 -14.06 3.20
N SER A 217 7.91 -14.18 2.24
CA SER A 217 8.24 -14.39 0.83
C SER A 217 8.97 -13.21 0.21
N LEU A 218 8.68 -11.98 0.66
CA LEU A 218 9.29 -10.74 0.17
C LEU A 218 10.59 -10.35 0.91
N GLY A 219 10.99 -11.09 1.95
CA GLY A 219 12.05 -10.64 2.86
C GLY A 219 11.64 -9.35 3.62
N GLY A 220 10.33 -9.13 3.77
CA GLY A 220 9.75 -7.89 4.24
C GLY A 220 9.80 -7.72 5.77
N ARG A 221 9.83 -6.46 6.20
CA ARG A 221 9.75 -6.07 7.60
C ARG A 221 8.66 -5.04 7.80
N VAL A 222 7.85 -5.23 8.85
CA VAL A 222 6.82 -4.24 9.22
C VAL A 222 7.43 -3.19 10.13
N ARG A 223 7.02 -1.93 9.90
CA ARG A 223 7.34 -0.80 10.79
C ARG A 223 6.08 -0.01 11.07
N TRP A 224 5.97 0.46 12.29
CA TRP A 224 4.92 1.37 12.70
C TRP A 224 5.38 2.83 12.60
N VAL A 225 4.48 3.70 12.13
CA VAL A 225 4.66 5.15 12.14
C VAL A 225 3.44 5.84 12.76
N PRO A 226 3.58 7.02 13.34
CA PRO A 226 2.45 7.84 13.74
C PRO A 226 1.56 8.17 12.54
N HIS A 227 0.26 8.30 12.77
CA HIS A 227 -0.75 8.55 11.75
C HIS A 227 -0.46 9.77 10.85
N ASP A 228 0.04 10.86 11.42
CA ASP A 228 0.41 12.08 10.72
C ASP A 228 1.62 11.91 9.77
N ARG A 229 2.28 10.77 9.80
CA ARG A 229 3.44 10.42 8.97
C ARG A 229 3.16 9.34 7.93
N ASN A 230 1.92 8.86 7.84
CA ASN A 230 1.54 7.87 6.83
C ASN A 230 1.06 8.56 5.54
N PRO A 231 1.81 8.52 4.43
CA PRO A 231 1.39 9.17 3.18
C PRO A 231 0.16 8.51 2.55
N ALA A 232 -0.16 7.25 2.90
CA ALA A 232 -1.34 6.55 2.40
C ALA A 232 -2.66 7.12 2.95
N ASP A 233 -2.63 7.89 4.04
CA ASP A 233 -3.81 8.55 4.63
C ASP A 233 -4.57 9.43 3.62
N CYS A 234 -3.87 10.05 2.69
CA CYS A 234 -4.49 10.86 1.63
C CYS A 234 -5.33 10.02 0.63
N LEU A 235 -5.17 8.70 0.60
CA LEU A 235 -5.90 7.80 -0.28
C LEU A 235 -7.22 7.29 0.35
N THR A 236 -7.38 7.44 1.65
CA THR A 236 -8.52 6.91 2.40
C THR A 236 -9.44 7.98 2.96
N LYS A 237 -9.03 9.23 2.92
CA LYS A 237 -9.78 10.37 3.48
C LYS A 237 -10.01 11.45 2.45
N LEU A 238 -11.23 12.02 2.44
CA LEU A 238 -11.50 13.24 1.68
C LEU A 238 -10.73 14.41 2.31
N ARG A 239 -10.03 15.15 1.49
CA ARG A 239 -9.39 16.39 1.93
C ARG A 239 -10.46 17.40 2.35
N LYS A 240 -10.40 17.82 3.62
CA LYS A 240 -11.23 18.92 4.10
C LYS A 240 -10.90 20.18 3.30
N ARG A 241 -11.93 20.99 3.02
CA ARG A 241 -11.81 22.30 2.36
C ARG A 241 -11.00 23.25 3.21
#